data_ce828ad1486e187d5a02b85c67f0d493
#
_entry.id   ce828ad1486e187d5a02b85c67f0d493
#
_cell.length_a   1.000
_cell.length_b   1.000
_cell.length_c   1.000
_cell.angle_alpha   90.00
_cell.angle_beta   90.00
_cell.angle_gamma   90.00
#
_symmetry.space_group_name_H-M   'P 1'
#
loop_
_entity.id
_entity.type
_entity.pdbx_description
1 polymer ?
#
loop_
_entity_poly.entity_id
_entity_poly.type
_entity_poly.pdbx_seq_one_letter_code
_entity_poly.pdbx_strand_id
1 'polypeptide(L)' 'MALEDRISEIIVEQLGVSKEEIRPEASFIDDLGADSLDIVELVMAMEEEFDIEIPDDDAEKIQTIGDVLTYVKGRFEV' A
#
# COMPACT_ATOMS: atom_id res chain seq x y z
N MET A 1 1.81 10.07 -14.73
CA MET A 1 1.65 10.06 -13.28
C MET A 1 2.71 9.17 -12.65
N ALA A 2 3.34 9.61 -11.57
CA ALA A 2 4.36 8.81 -10.90
C ALA A 2 3.72 7.62 -10.18
N LEU A 3 4.48 6.53 -10.06
CA LEU A 3 4.01 5.32 -9.40
C LEU A 3 3.56 5.60 -7.96
N GLU A 4 4.34 6.41 -7.25
CA GLU A 4 4.02 6.77 -5.87
C GLU A 4 2.67 7.47 -5.77
N ASP A 5 2.36 8.34 -6.73
CA ASP A 5 1.09 9.05 -6.74
C ASP A 5 -0.08 8.09 -6.91
N ARG A 6 0.08 7.10 -7.78
CA ARG A 6 -0.97 6.12 -8.00
C ARG A 6 -1.18 5.24 -6.76
N ILE A 7 -0.07 4.84 -6.13
CA ILE A 7 -0.15 4.06 -4.89
C ILE A 7 -0.89 4.86 -3.81
N SER A 8 -0.55 6.14 -3.67
CA SER A 8 -1.22 7.00 -2.69
C SER A 8 -2.72 7.11 -2.95
N GLU A 9 -3.11 7.24 -4.21
CA GLU A 9 -4.54 7.31 -4.57
C GLU A 9 -5.27 6.03 -4.18
N ILE A 10 -4.65 4.87 -4.41
CA ILE A 10 -5.26 3.60 -4.06
C ILE A 10 -5.44 3.49 -2.55
N ILE A 11 -4.43 3.92 -1.78
CA ILE A 11 -4.51 3.89 -0.33
C ILE A 11 -5.65 4.78 0.17
N VAL A 12 -5.76 5.98 -0.37
CA VAL A 12 -6.83 6.91 0.00
C VAL A 12 -8.19 6.28 -0.28
N GLU A 13 -8.35 5.66 -1.43
CA GLU A 13 -9.62 5.04 -1.82
C GLU A 13 -9.98 3.84 -0.94
N GLN A 14 -9.00 3.00 -0.65
CA GLN A 14 -9.26 1.78 0.11
C GLN A 14 -9.46 2.02 1.60
N LEU A 15 -8.70 2.94 2.16
CA LEU A 15 -8.73 3.17 3.61
C LEU A 15 -9.58 4.38 4.02
N GLY A 16 -9.95 5.22 3.07
CA GLY A 16 -10.75 6.40 3.37
C GLY A 16 -9.99 7.45 4.17
N VAL A 17 -8.68 7.49 4.03
CA VAL A 17 -7.84 8.47 4.73
C VAL A 17 -7.56 9.66 3.81
N SER A 18 -7.12 10.77 4.40
CA SER A 18 -6.76 11.95 3.61
C SER A 18 -5.37 11.79 3.03
N LYS A 19 -5.13 12.48 1.92
CA LYS A 19 -3.83 12.42 1.27
C LYS A 19 -2.72 12.94 2.17
N GLU A 20 -3.05 13.84 3.09
CA GLU A 20 -2.08 14.42 4.03
C GLU A 20 -1.58 13.39 5.03
N GLU A 21 -2.33 12.33 5.26
CA GLU A 21 -1.93 11.26 6.17
C GLU A 21 -0.99 10.26 5.50
N ILE A 22 -0.82 10.36 4.17
CA ILE A 22 0.02 9.43 3.41
C ILE A 22 1.48 9.89 3.50
N ARG A 23 2.20 9.31 4.46
CA ARG A 23 3.63 9.59 4.66
C ARG A 23 4.36 8.25 4.78
N PRO A 24 5.61 8.19 4.32
CA PRO A 24 6.34 6.91 4.31
C PRO A 24 6.42 6.22 5.67
N GLU A 25 6.54 6.99 6.74
CA GLU A 25 6.65 6.44 8.09
C GLU A 25 5.30 6.07 8.71
N ALA A 26 4.19 6.41 8.06
CA ALA A 26 2.87 6.13 8.63
C ALA A 26 2.58 4.63 8.63
N SER A 27 2.17 4.12 9.78
CA SER A 27 1.77 2.72 9.94
C SER A 27 0.31 2.56 9.53
N PHE A 28 0.01 1.53 8.78
CA PHE A 28 -1.37 1.28 8.37
C PHE A 28 -2.28 1.06 9.58
N ILE A 29 -1.83 0.29 10.53
CA ILE A 29 -2.63 -0.05 11.70
C ILE A 29 -2.61 1.07 12.74
N ASP A 30 -1.43 1.54 13.11
CA ASP A 30 -1.28 2.50 14.21
C ASP A 30 -1.66 3.92 13.82
N ASP A 31 -1.30 4.34 12.63
CA ASP A 31 -1.51 5.73 12.20
C ASP A 31 -2.75 5.92 11.36
N LEU A 32 -3.07 4.95 10.50
CA LEU A 32 -4.20 5.07 9.59
C LEU A 32 -5.44 4.31 10.05
N GLY A 33 -5.33 3.56 11.14
CA GLY A 33 -6.47 2.86 11.71
C GLY A 33 -6.98 1.69 10.90
N ALA A 34 -6.15 1.13 10.03
CA ALA A 34 -6.53 -0.02 9.24
C ALA A 34 -6.45 -1.30 10.08
N ASP A 35 -7.35 -2.24 9.81
CA ASP A 35 -7.22 -3.55 10.41
C ASP A 35 -6.65 -4.53 9.37
N SER A 36 -6.49 -5.80 9.76
CA SER A 36 -5.88 -6.78 8.86
C SER A 36 -6.70 -7.02 7.60
N LEU A 37 -8.01 -6.92 7.68
CA LEU A 37 -8.87 -7.07 6.50
C LEU A 37 -8.67 -5.91 5.53
N ASP A 38 -8.55 -4.71 6.06
CA ASP A 38 -8.28 -3.53 5.23
C ASP A 38 -6.96 -3.68 4.48
N ILE A 39 -5.95 -4.24 5.14
CA ILE A 39 -4.65 -4.46 4.52
C ILE A 39 -4.76 -5.50 3.41
N VAL A 40 -5.50 -6.58 3.64
CA VAL A 40 -5.73 -7.60 2.62
C VAL A 40 -6.39 -7.00 1.39
N GLU A 41 -7.43 -6.18 1.59
CA GLU A 41 -8.12 -5.53 0.48
C GLU A 41 -7.20 -4.56 -0.26
N LEU A 42 -6.35 -3.84 0.48
CA LEU A 42 -5.39 -2.94 -0.12
C LEU A 42 -4.39 -3.70 -0.98
N VAL A 43 -3.87 -4.82 -0.47
CA VAL A 43 -2.93 -5.66 -1.22
C VAL A 43 -3.58 -6.16 -2.50
N MET A 44 -4.84 -6.61 -2.43
CA MET A 44 -5.54 -7.08 -3.61
C MET A 44 -5.74 -5.97 -4.64
N ALA A 45 -6.06 -4.77 -4.18
CA ALA A 45 -6.22 -3.63 -5.07
C ALA A 45 -4.91 -3.30 -5.79
N MET A 46 -3.79 -3.37 -5.07
CA MET A 46 -2.47 -3.16 -5.67
C MET A 46 -2.15 -4.22 -6.70
N GLU A 47 -2.47 -5.48 -6.41
CA GLU A 47 -2.22 -6.57 -7.35
C GLU A 47 -3.00 -6.35 -8.65
N GLU A 48 -4.24 -5.94 -8.56
CA GLU A 48 -5.06 -5.69 -9.73
C GLU A 48 -4.60 -4.45 -10.51
N GLU A 49 -4.27 -3.39 -9.80
CA GLU A 49 -3.89 -2.14 -10.43
C GLU A 49 -2.58 -2.27 -11.21
N PHE A 50 -1.61 -2.97 -10.64
CA PHE A 50 -0.27 -3.06 -11.22
C PHE A 50 0.03 -4.40 -11.89
N ASP A 51 -0.94 -5.29 -11.89
CA ASP A 51 -0.81 -6.63 -12.48
C ASP A 51 0.42 -7.37 -11.92
N ILE A 52 0.52 -7.39 -10.59
CA ILE A 52 1.61 -8.06 -9.87
C ILE A 52 1.01 -9.04 -8.87
N GLU A 53 1.84 -9.95 -8.40
CA GLU A 53 1.47 -10.88 -7.35
C GLU A 53 2.22 -10.53 -6.08
N ILE A 54 1.49 -10.42 -4.97
CA ILE A 54 2.09 -10.17 -3.66
C ILE A 54 1.78 -11.39 -2.78
N PRO A 55 2.78 -12.27 -2.58
CA PRO A 55 2.56 -13.44 -1.72
C PRO A 55 2.22 -13.04 -0.29
N ASP A 56 1.49 -13.90 0.40
CA ASP A 56 1.07 -13.62 1.79
C ASP A 56 2.26 -13.30 2.70
N ASP A 57 3.38 -14.00 2.52
CA ASP A 57 4.57 -13.73 3.31
C ASP A 57 5.07 -12.30 3.14
N ASP A 58 5.02 -11.81 1.92
CA ASP A 58 5.45 -10.45 1.64
C ASP A 58 4.43 -9.44 2.13
N ALA A 59 3.15 -9.77 2.02
CA ALA A 59 2.08 -8.88 2.51
C ALA A 59 2.20 -8.67 4.01
N GLU A 60 2.61 -9.68 4.76
CA GLU A 60 2.80 -9.57 6.19
C GLU A 60 3.91 -8.60 6.58
N LYS A 61 4.86 -8.37 5.69
CA LYS A 61 5.98 -7.46 5.93
C LYS A 61 5.62 -6.01 5.65
N ILE A 62 4.49 -5.78 5.01
CA ILE A 62 4.04 -4.43 4.68
C ILE A 62 3.33 -3.85 5.89
N GLN A 63 4.00 -2.97 6.62
CA GLN A 63 3.46 -2.35 7.83
C GLN A 63 3.28 -0.85 7.69
N THR A 64 4.10 -0.21 6.86
CA THR A 64 4.04 1.24 6.65
C THR A 64 3.82 1.55 5.18
N ILE A 65 3.48 2.80 4.91
CA ILE A 65 3.33 3.25 3.53
C ILE A 65 4.65 3.14 2.79
N GLY A 66 5.77 3.44 3.48
CA GLY A 66 7.09 3.26 2.89
C GLY A 66 7.36 1.82 2.47
N ASP A 67 6.88 0.86 3.26
CA ASP A 67 7.06 -0.55 2.93
C ASP A 67 6.35 -0.91 1.63
N VAL A 68 5.11 -0.46 1.45
CA VAL A 68 4.36 -0.78 0.23
C VAL A 68 4.96 -0.04 -0.98
N LEU A 69 5.40 1.19 -0.79
CA LEU A 69 6.06 1.93 -1.88
C LEU A 69 7.32 1.20 -2.34
N THR A 70 8.15 0.80 -1.40
CA THR A 70 9.39 0.07 -1.71
C THR A 70 9.09 -1.25 -2.41
N TYR A 71 8.11 -1.98 -1.91
CA TYR A 71 7.76 -3.29 -2.47
C TYR A 71 7.27 -3.15 -3.91
N VAL A 72 6.31 -2.27 -4.14
CA VAL A 72 5.73 -2.13 -5.49
C VAL A 72 6.76 -1.58 -6.46
N LYS A 73 7.55 -0.60 -6.05
CA LYS A 73 8.59 -0.05 -6.91
C LYS A 73 9.61 -1.11 -7.30
N GLY A 74 9.97 -1.97 -6.36
CA GLY A 74 10.90 -3.06 -6.62
C GLY A 74 10.41 -4.05 -7.66
N ARG A 75 9.09 -4.18 -7.81
CA ARG A 75 8.52 -5.08 -8.82
C ARG A 75 8.61 -4.50 -10.23
N PHE A 76 8.75 -3.19 -10.36
CA PHE A 76 8.84 -2.52 -11.65
C PHE A 76 10.28 -2.14 -12.03
N GLU A 77 11.17 -2.03 -11.07
CA GLU A 77 12.57 -1.70 -11.30
C GLU A 77 13.38 -2.98 -11.42
N VAL A 78 13.34 -3.58 -12.56
CA VAL A 78 14.02 -4.85 -12.79
C VAL A 78 15.32 -4.62 -13.56
#